data_16a262f72f26ae3868ecd7e6eeffd462
#
_entry.id   16a262f72f26ae3868ecd7e6eeffd462
#
_cell.length_a   1.000
_cell.length_b   1.000
_cell.length_c   1.000
_cell.angle_alpha   90.00
_cell.angle_beta   90.00
_cell.angle_gamma   90.00
#
_symmetry.space_group_name_H-M   'P 1'
#
loop_
_entity.id
_entity.type
_entity.pdbx_description
1 polymer ?
#
loop_
_entity_poly.entity_id
_entity_poly.type
_entity_poly.pdbx_seq_one_letter_code
_entity_poly.pdbx_strand_id
1 'polypeptide(L)'
;MNGSITKMLAIFFLSSLSFLSFSSEQEVLDTIYKWAALESDLDAQSELIRDDRVMITSKRWPNQKENLMIQKERRAANLSRDPDSTLISTISSPVVRIYGEVAIADFVRRTDFIPGTGDMSPPTFTYITLVLVEENGEWGIAHTHNSSM
;
A
#
# COMPACT_ATOMS: atom_id res chain seq x y z
N MET A 1 64.32 -8.59 -42.59
CA MET A 1 63.61 -9.45 -41.60
C MET A 1 62.47 -8.62 -41.02
N ASN A 2 61.23 -8.91 -41.54
CA ASN A 2 60.02 -8.13 -41.19
C ASN A 2 59.30 -8.79 -40.00
N GLY A 3 59.22 -8.05 -38.92
CA GLY A 3 58.40 -8.46 -37.74
C GLY A 3 57.08 -7.69 -37.74
N SER A 4 56.03 -8.37 -38.18
CA SER A 4 54.64 -7.83 -38.13
C SER A 4 54.10 -7.98 -36.71
N ILE A 5 53.84 -6.89 -36.02
CA ILE A 5 53.15 -6.86 -34.70
C ILE A 5 51.65 -6.79 -34.94
N THR A 6 50.98 -7.92 -34.79
CA THR A 6 49.50 -8.02 -34.82
C THR A 6 48.97 -7.48 -33.50
N LYS A 7 48.37 -6.27 -33.52
CA LYS A 7 47.64 -5.75 -32.34
C LYS A 7 46.30 -6.45 -32.25
N MET A 8 46.16 -7.28 -31.25
CA MET A 8 44.94 -7.96 -30.85
C MET A 8 44.05 -6.98 -30.06
N LEU A 9 42.99 -6.46 -30.73
CA LEU A 9 41.99 -5.58 -30.11
C LEU A 9 41.01 -6.42 -29.31
N ALA A 10 41.15 -6.44 -28.00
CA ALA A 10 40.17 -7.09 -27.11
C ALA A 10 38.96 -6.18 -26.96
N ILE A 11 37.85 -6.54 -27.61
CA ILE A 11 36.58 -5.86 -27.44
C ILE A 11 35.93 -6.43 -26.17
N PHE A 12 35.97 -5.64 -25.08
CA PHE A 12 35.19 -5.92 -23.86
C PHE A 12 33.73 -5.59 -24.15
N PHE A 13 32.92 -6.62 -24.40
CA PHE A 13 31.47 -6.50 -24.35
C PHE A 13 31.04 -6.41 -22.87
N LEU A 14 30.84 -5.19 -22.37
CA LEU A 14 30.08 -4.97 -21.12
C LEU A 14 28.62 -5.31 -21.42
N SER A 15 28.22 -6.55 -21.20
CA SER A 15 26.82 -6.91 -21.12
C SER A 15 26.26 -6.28 -19.84
N SER A 16 25.58 -5.15 -19.97
CA SER A 16 24.71 -4.62 -18.94
C SER A 16 23.55 -5.61 -18.75
N LEU A 17 23.70 -6.53 -17.80
CA LEU A 17 22.56 -7.29 -17.28
C LEU A 17 21.68 -6.27 -16.54
N SER A 18 20.66 -5.77 -17.21
CA SER A 18 19.52 -5.14 -16.58
C SER A 18 18.86 -6.26 -15.75
N PHE A 19 19.10 -6.28 -14.44
CA PHE A 19 18.30 -7.07 -13.53
C PHE A 19 16.89 -6.46 -13.58
N LEU A 20 16.02 -7.08 -14.34
CA LEU A 20 14.58 -6.89 -14.20
C LEU A 20 14.26 -7.42 -12.80
N SER A 21 14.19 -6.54 -11.83
CA SER A 21 13.63 -6.85 -10.52
C SER A 21 12.16 -7.16 -10.76
N PHE A 22 11.80 -8.43 -10.75
CA PHE A 22 10.40 -8.79 -10.67
C PHE A 22 9.95 -8.48 -9.25
N SER A 23 9.10 -7.49 -9.11
CA SER A 23 8.43 -7.20 -7.85
C SER A 23 7.75 -8.44 -7.34
N SER A 24 8.00 -8.76 -6.09
CA SER A 24 7.53 -9.98 -5.48
C SER A 24 6.16 -9.78 -4.82
N GLU A 25 5.40 -10.87 -4.72
CA GLU A 25 4.17 -10.89 -3.91
C GLU A 25 4.45 -10.40 -2.47
N GLN A 26 5.64 -10.68 -1.94
CA GLN A 26 6.04 -10.24 -0.61
C GLN A 26 6.11 -8.71 -0.48
N GLU A 27 6.62 -7.99 -1.49
CA GLU A 27 6.68 -6.52 -1.47
C GLU A 27 5.28 -5.90 -1.46
N VAL A 28 4.33 -6.48 -2.20
CA VAL A 28 2.92 -6.08 -2.15
C VAL A 28 2.34 -6.36 -0.76
N LEU A 29 2.58 -7.54 -0.18
CA LEU A 29 2.15 -7.89 1.17
C LEU A 29 2.72 -6.93 2.21
N ASP A 30 4.01 -6.60 2.13
CA ASP A 30 4.66 -5.66 3.04
C ASP A 30 4.00 -4.27 2.97
N THR A 31 3.67 -3.81 1.75
CA THR A 31 2.96 -2.54 1.55
C THR A 31 1.58 -2.54 2.20
N ILE A 32 0.77 -3.59 2.02
CA ILE A 32 -0.57 -3.66 2.60
C ILE A 32 -0.55 -3.84 4.12
N TYR A 33 0.41 -4.61 4.67
CA TYR A 33 0.57 -4.71 6.12
C TYR A 33 1.04 -3.39 6.75
N LYS A 34 1.98 -2.70 6.11
CA LYS A 34 2.42 -1.37 6.53
C LYS A 34 1.25 -0.36 6.48
N TRP A 35 0.45 -0.39 5.40
CA TRP A 35 -0.74 0.45 5.28
C TRP A 35 -1.73 0.21 6.43
N ALA A 36 -2.00 -1.03 6.82
CA ALA A 36 -2.89 -1.34 7.93
C ALA A 36 -2.31 -0.92 9.29
N ALA A 37 -1.00 -1.13 9.49
CA ALA A 37 -0.31 -0.75 10.74
C ALA A 37 -0.30 0.76 10.98
N LEU A 38 -0.35 1.57 9.92
CA LEU A 38 -0.37 3.03 9.97
C LEU A 38 -1.77 3.63 10.13
N GLU A 39 -2.78 2.84 10.52
CA GLU A 39 -4.16 3.32 10.70
C GLU A 39 -4.25 4.49 11.71
N SER A 40 -3.37 4.58 12.70
CA SER A 40 -3.31 5.69 13.66
C SER A 40 -2.57 6.92 13.14
N ASP A 41 -1.73 6.79 12.12
CA ASP A 41 -0.95 7.85 11.48
C ASP A 41 -1.35 8.02 10.01
N LEU A 42 -2.39 8.82 9.78
CA LEU A 42 -2.96 8.99 8.44
C LEU A 42 -2.02 9.73 7.46
N ASP A 43 -1.07 10.53 7.96
CA ASP A 43 -0.08 11.19 7.10
C ASP A 43 0.93 10.17 6.58
N ALA A 44 1.53 9.38 7.47
CA ALA A 44 2.45 8.31 7.07
C ALA A 44 1.73 7.23 6.23
N GLN A 45 0.47 6.90 6.53
CA GLN A 45 -0.34 5.99 5.73
C GLN A 45 -0.57 6.52 4.32
N SER A 46 -0.77 7.84 4.16
CA SER A 46 -1.04 8.46 2.85
C SER A 46 0.16 8.39 1.91
N GLU A 47 1.38 8.26 2.40
CA GLU A 47 2.58 8.09 1.57
C GLU A 47 2.60 6.76 0.80
N LEU A 48 1.84 5.77 1.26
CA LEU A 48 1.64 4.48 0.56
C LEU A 48 0.51 4.53 -0.47
N ILE A 49 -0.14 5.68 -0.60
CA ILE A 49 -1.35 5.85 -1.40
C ILE A 49 -1.08 6.89 -2.47
N ARG A 50 -1.36 6.56 -3.72
CA ARG A 50 -1.21 7.48 -4.85
C ARG A 50 -2.20 8.65 -4.76
N ASP A 51 -1.79 9.81 -5.22
CA ASP A 51 -2.64 11.02 -5.24
C ASP A 51 -3.90 10.85 -6.08
N ASP A 52 -3.81 10.06 -7.14
CA ASP A 52 -4.90 9.75 -8.07
C ASP A 52 -5.79 8.58 -7.60
N ARG A 53 -5.57 8.06 -6.39
CA ARG A 53 -6.35 6.95 -5.86
C ARG A 53 -7.84 7.24 -5.87
N VAL A 54 -8.63 6.30 -6.41
CA VAL A 54 -10.08 6.24 -6.25
C VAL A 54 -10.43 5.27 -5.13
N MET A 55 -11.29 5.69 -4.19
CA MET A 55 -11.84 4.79 -3.18
C MET A 55 -13.33 4.64 -3.37
N ILE A 56 -13.81 3.40 -3.28
CA ILE A 56 -15.24 3.04 -3.30
C ILE A 56 -15.59 2.42 -1.95
N THR A 57 -16.63 2.98 -1.33
CA THR A 57 -17.29 2.46 -0.13
C THR A 57 -18.79 2.48 -0.41
N SER A 58 -19.63 2.93 0.52
CA SER A 58 -21.03 3.31 0.21
C SER A 58 -21.16 4.49 -0.76
N LYS A 59 -20.06 5.18 -1.02
CA LYS A 59 -19.91 6.24 -2.02
C LYS A 59 -18.52 6.20 -2.67
N ARG A 60 -18.36 6.96 -3.75
CA ARG A 60 -17.10 7.14 -4.46
C ARG A 60 -16.35 8.37 -3.95
N TRP A 61 -15.06 8.21 -3.69
CA TRP A 61 -14.09 9.27 -3.36
C TRP A 61 -13.11 9.37 -4.52
N PRO A 62 -13.10 10.49 -5.27
CA PRO A 62 -12.40 10.53 -6.57
C PRO A 62 -10.91 10.76 -6.49
N ASN A 63 -10.36 11.18 -5.32
CA ASN A 63 -8.94 11.42 -5.12
C ASN A 63 -8.51 11.25 -3.67
N GLN A 64 -7.20 11.04 -3.48
CA GLN A 64 -6.61 10.81 -2.16
C GLN A 64 -6.69 12.04 -1.25
N LYS A 65 -6.46 13.24 -1.80
CA LYS A 65 -6.41 14.49 -1.01
C LYS A 65 -7.73 14.75 -0.28
N GLU A 66 -8.84 14.65 -0.99
CA GLU A 66 -10.18 14.85 -0.40
C GLU A 66 -10.49 13.76 0.63
N ASN A 67 -10.15 12.51 0.32
CA ASN A 67 -10.37 11.41 1.24
C ASN A 67 -9.56 11.55 2.53
N LEU A 68 -8.28 11.91 2.43
CA LEU A 68 -7.40 12.11 3.59
C LEU A 68 -7.91 13.25 4.48
N MET A 69 -8.33 14.36 3.91
CA MET A 69 -8.89 15.49 4.65
C MET A 69 -10.10 15.06 5.50
N ILE A 70 -11.04 14.35 4.90
CA ILE A 70 -12.24 13.87 5.60
C ILE A 70 -11.90 12.80 6.65
N GLN A 71 -10.94 11.92 6.39
CA GLN A 71 -10.50 10.96 7.39
C GLN A 71 -9.88 11.65 8.60
N LYS A 72 -9.05 12.67 8.39
CA LYS A 72 -8.45 13.47 9.46
C LYS A 72 -9.50 14.22 10.29
N GLU A 73 -10.48 14.84 9.63
CA GLU A 73 -11.58 15.52 10.32
C GLU A 73 -12.38 14.56 11.21
N ARG A 74 -12.72 13.38 10.69
CA ARG A 74 -13.42 12.34 11.47
C ARG A 74 -12.58 11.84 12.64
N ARG A 75 -11.28 11.63 12.42
CA ARG A 75 -10.34 11.21 13.48
C ARG A 75 -10.24 12.27 14.57
N ALA A 76 -10.07 13.54 14.20
CA ALA A 76 -10.03 14.65 15.14
C ALA A 76 -11.34 14.77 15.95
N ALA A 77 -12.50 14.60 15.30
CA ALA A 77 -13.80 14.60 15.98
C ALA A 77 -13.96 13.43 16.96
N ASN A 78 -13.40 12.26 16.67
CA ASN A 78 -13.41 11.12 17.59
C ASN A 78 -12.48 11.37 18.79
N LEU A 79 -11.25 11.81 18.56
CA LEU A 79 -10.28 12.12 19.60
C LEU A 79 -10.72 13.29 20.49
N SER A 80 -11.49 14.26 19.97
CA SER A 80 -12.08 15.33 20.77
C SER A 80 -13.12 14.80 21.77
N ARG A 81 -13.77 13.69 21.49
CA ARG A 81 -14.76 13.05 22.39
C ARG A 81 -14.13 12.04 23.32
N ASP A 82 -13.10 11.35 22.86
CA ASP A 82 -12.38 10.30 23.57
C ASP A 82 -10.89 10.38 23.20
N PRO A 83 -10.11 11.23 23.91
CA PRO A 83 -8.71 11.52 23.58
C PRO A 83 -7.79 10.30 23.66
N ASP A 84 -8.11 9.34 24.53
CA ASP A 84 -7.30 8.14 24.77
C ASP A 84 -7.75 6.96 23.90
N SER A 85 -8.73 7.16 23.03
CA SER A 85 -9.20 6.10 22.12
C SER A 85 -8.18 5.76 21.04
N THR A 86 -8.13 4.48 20.67
CA THR A 86 -7.21 3.96 19.65
C THR A 86 -7.96 3.10 18.63
N LEU A 87 -7.54 3.18 17.35
CA LEU A 87 -7.96 2.28 16.30
C LEU A 87 -6.81 1.33 15.95
N ILE A 88 -7.09 0.02 15.97
CA ILE A 88 -6.16 -1.01 15.52
C ILE A 88 -6.75 -1.69 14.30
N SER A 89 -5.95 -1.79 13.25
CA SER A 89 -6.33 -2.45 12.00
C SER A 89 -5.43 -3.66 11.76
N THR A 90 -6.03 -4.82 11.53
CA THR A 90 -5.32 -6.05 11.20
C THR A 90 -5.85 -6.67 9.93
N ILE A 91 -4.99 -7.39 9.22
CA ILE A 91 -5.30 -8.04 7.94
C ILE A 91 -5.27 -9.55 8.14
N SER A 92 -6.24 -10.24 7.55
CA SER A 92 -6.28 -11.71 7.49
C SER A 92 -6.58 -12.19 6.09
N SER A 93 -6.06 -13.38 5.77
CA SER A 93 -6.28 -14.09 4.52
C SER A 93 -5.98 -13.27 3.25
N PRO A 94 -4.83 -12.59 3.16
CA PRO A 94 -4.51 -11.84 1.97
C PRO A 94 -4.26 -12.78 0.78
N VAL A 95 -4.80 -12.39 -0.38
CA VAL A 95 -4.55 -13.04 -1.67
C VAL A 95 -4.03 -11.96 -2.62
N VAL A 96 -2.85 -12.16 -3.19
CA VAL A 96 -2.21 -11.23 -4.11
C VAL A 96 -2.12 -11.86 -5.50
N ARG A 97 -2.31 -11.06 -6.54
CA ARG A 97 -2.06 -11.40 -7.93
C ARG A 97 -1.33 -10.23 -8.59
N ILE A 98 -0.23 -10.54 -9.28
CA ILE A 98 0.62 -9.56 -9.96
C ILE A 98 0.48 -9.71 -11.47
N TYR A 99 0.32 -8.60 -12.16
CA TYR A 99 0.16 -8.46 -13.61
C TYR A 99 1.09 -7.37 -14.13
N GLY A 100 2.39 -7.69 -14.27
CA GLY A 100 3.43 -6.72 -14.58
C GLY A 100 3.60 -5.71 -13.45
N GLU A 101 3.40 -4.44 -13.74
CA GLU A 101 3.50 -3.33 -12.76
C GLU A 101 2.20 -3.10 -11.97
N VAL A 102 1.21 -3.99 -12.08
CA VAL A 102 -0.06 -3.88 -11.37
C VAL A 102 -0.26 -5.11 -10.48
N ALA A 103 -0.66 -4.89 -9.24
CA ALA A 103 -1.08 -5.94 -8.33
C ALA A 103 -2.53 -5.72 -7.87
N ILE A 104 -3.24 -6.83 -7.67
CA ILE A 104 -4.55 -6.85 -7.01
C ILE A 104 -4.39 -7.64 -5.72
N ALA A 105 -4.80 -7.05 -4.61
CA ALA A 105 -4.78 -7.68 -3.30
C ALA A 105 -6.17 -7.67 -2.66
N ASP A 106 -6.66 -8.85 -2.30
CA ASP A 106 -7.93 -9.05 -1.60
C ASP A 106 -7.67 -9.58 -0.21
N PHE A 107 -8.34 -9.03 0.81
CA PHE A 107 -8.21 -9.47 2.19
C PHE A 107 -9.40 -9.07 3.06
N VAL A 108 -9.47 -9.62 4.25
CA VAL A 108 -10.37 -9.16 5.30
C VAL A 108 -9.59 -8.24 6.25
N ARG A 109 -10.10 -7.02 6.42
CA ARG A 109 -9.63 -6.09 7.44
C ARG A 109 -10.53 -6.19 8.66
N ARG A 110 -9.93 -6.48 9.81
CA ARG A 110 -10.54 -6.32 11.12
C ARG A 110 -10.13 -4.95 11.66
N THR A 111 -11.08 -4.18 12.17
CA THR A 111 -10.83 -2.92 12.86
C THR A 111 -11.40 -3.01 14.27
N ASP A 112 -10.54 -2.80 15.26
CA ASP A 112 -10.88 -2.71 16.67
C ASP A 112 -10.83 -1.23 17.10
N PHE A 113 -11.92 -0.73 17.65
CA PHE A 113 -11.96 0.55 18.37
C PHE A 113 -11.77 0.28 19.85
N ILE A 114 -10.68 0.79 20.41
CA ILE A 114 -10.37 0.68 21.82
C ILE A 114 -10.67 2.04 22.44
N PRO A 115 -11.75 2.17 23.24
CA PRO A 115 -12.06 3.42 23.92
C PRO A 115 -11.05 3.70 25.05
N GLY A 116 -10.80 4.97 25.33
CA GLY A 116 -10.01 5.36 26.50
C GLY A 116 -10.77 5.09 27.81
N THR A 117 -12.11 5.10 27.76
CA THR A 117 -12.98 4.79 28.90
C THR A 117 -14.19 3.98 28.43
N GLY A 118 -14.69 3.10 29.32
CA GLY A 118 -15.87 2.28 29.02
C GLY A 118 -15.54 0.94 28.34
N ASP A 119 -16.58 0.25 27.89
CA ASP A 119 -16.46 -1.06 27.30
C ASP A 119 -16.06 -1.03 25.83
N MET A 120 -15.26 -2.00 25.39
CA MET A 120 -14.92 -2.17 23.99
C MET A 120 -16.17 -2.55 23.18
N SER A 121 -16.34 -1.91 22.03
CA SER A 121 -17.32 -2.36 21.03
C SER A 121 -16.81 -3.59 20.28
N PRO A 122 -17.73 -4.44 19.74
CA PRO A 122 -17.31 -5.53 18.85
C PRO A 122 -16.47 -5.01 17.67
N PRO A 123 -15.48 -5.78 17.21
CA PRO A 123 -14.70 -5.41 16.04
C PRO A 123 -15.57 -5.36 14.78
N THR A 124 -15.18 -4.51 13.84
CA THR A 124 -15.77 -4.49 12.50
C THR A 124 -14.91 -5.25 11.52
N PHE A 125 -15.56 -5.95 10.58
CA PHE A 125 -14.89 -6.69 9.51
C PHE A 125 -15.31 -6.10 8.16
N THR A 126 -14.34 -5.98 7.26
CA THR A 126 -14.55 -5.39 5.96
C THR A 126 -13.76 -6.18 4.91
N TYR A 127 -14.39 -6.57 3.81
CA TYR A 127 -13.66 -7.02 2.64
C TYR A 127 -13.01 -5.83 1.96
N ILE A 128 -11.73 -5.94 1.69
CA ILE A 128 -10.94 -4.92 1.02
C ILE A 128 -10.36 -5.52 -0.27
N THR A 129 -10.53 -4.80 -1.37
CA THR A 129 -9.76 -5.01 -2.59
C THR A 129 -8.92 -3.78 -2.84
N LEU A 130 -7.62 -3.96 -2.96
CA LEU A 130 -6.66 -2.94 -3.39
C LEU A 130 -6.15 -3.24 -4.79
N VAL A 131 -6.02 -2.20 -5.61
CA VAL A 131 -5.16 -2.22 -6.79
C VAL A 131 -3.94 -1.38 -6.46
N LEU A 132 -2.77 -1.98 -6.61
CA LEU A 132 -1.49 -1.31 -6.44
C LEU A 132 -0.79 -1.19 -7.79
N VAL A 133 -0.01 -0.12 -7.95
CA VAL A 133 0.82 0.13 -9.13
C VAL A 133 2.25 0.29 -8.66
N GLU A 134 3.17 -0.39 -9.34
CA GLU A 134 4.60 -0.24 -9.11
C GLU A 134 5.14 0.93 -9.92
N GLU A 135 5.84 1.84 -9.26
CA GLU A 135 6.59 2.92 -9.89
C GLU A 135 7.95 3.06 -9.21
N ASN A 136 9.02 3.00 -10.00
CA ASN A 136 10.40 3.11 -9.52
C ASN A 136 10.78 2.08 -8.43
N GLY A 137 10.20 0.90 -8.45
CA GLY A 137 10.45 -0.16 -7.47
C GLY A 137 9.64 -0.03 -6.18
N GLU A 138 8.63 0.83 -6.14
CA GLU A 138 7.74 1.02 -4.98
C GLU A 138 6.29 0.80 -5.37
N TRP A 139 5.54 0.07 -4.52
CA TRP A 139 4.12 -0.18 -4.70
C TRP A 139 3.26 0.91 -4.06
N GLY A 140 2.46 1.61 -4.88
CA GLY A 140 1.50 2.61 -4.43
C GLY A 140 0.05 2.18 -4.61
N ILE A 141 -0.82 2.40 -3.61
CA ILE A 141 -2.24 2.05 -3.68
C ILE A 141 -2.97 3.02 -4.61
N ALA A 142 -3.45 2.52 -5.76
CA ALA A 142 -4.14 3.29 -6.80
C ALA A 142 -5.67 3.17 -6.71
N HIS A 143 -6.18 2.09 -6.12
CA HIS A 143 -7.62 1.89 -5.94
C HIS A 143 -7.90 1.16 -4.64
N THR A 144 -9.00 1.52 -3.98
CA THR A 144 -9.49 0.83 -2.78
C THR A 144 -10.99 0.59 -2.91
N HIS A 145 -11.43 -0.64 -2.74
CA HIS A 145 -12.85 -0.98 -2.60
C HIS A 145 -13.10 -1.62 -1.25
N ASN A 146 -14.06 -1.10 -0.50
CA ASN A 146 -14.47 -1.60 0.80
C ASN A 146 -15.91 -2.09 0.75
N SER A 147 -16.16 -3.33 1.18
CA SER A 147 -17.48 -3.91 1.34
C SER A 147 -17.67 -4.39 2.78
N SER A 148 -18.78 -4.00 3.43
CA SER A 148 -19.14 -4.50 4.77
C SER A 148 -19.40 -6.00 4.71
N MET A 149 -19.00 -6.69 5.78
CA MET A 149 -19.32 -8.10 6.03
C MET A 149 -20.63 -8.19 6.79
#